data_47df53074f85c28dc37eefe4cb7975cd
#
_entry.id   47df53074f85c28dc37eefe4cb7975cd
#
_cell.length_a   1.000
_cell.length_b   1.000
_cell.length_c   1.000
_cell.angle_alpha   90.00
_cell.angle_beta   90.00
_cell.angle_gamma   90.00
#
_symmetry.space_group_name_H-M   'P 1'
#
loop_
_entity.id
_entity.type
_entity.pdbx_description
1 polymer ?
#
loop_
_entity_poly.entity_id
_entity_poly.type
_entity_poly.pdbx_seq_one_letter_code
_entity_poly.pdbx_strand_id
1 'polypeptide(L)'
;AASDVYKRQIYISSAKGYKQGGFNLGTGLSKSSFSNDINYQPESLINYEVGINKYLSSSRTYLDLVFFFSDRRDQQVLISTQVDPQDPNTFLFLTRNAAEGVNYGGEMSLKTELSNNFSIFIDLGLLKTEIKNYASRPDLEGREQAHAPSYSFSSGFRWNITEDLEFLFDVTGKSDFYYSDSHDNQSDDYVLTNLNVAYTSDKLRYNFWVKNLFDEYYSLRGFYFGNEAPNFEDTLYERH
;
A
#
# COMPACT_ATOMS: atom_id res chain seq x y z
N ALA A 1 34.51 5.11 21.34
CA ALA A 1 33.31 4.74 22.12
C ALA A 1 32.01 5.35 21.54
N ALA A 2 32.06 6.55 20.94
CA ALA A 2 30.84 7.19 20.37
C ALA A 2 30.31 6.53 19.07
N SER A 3 31.13 5.79 18.35
CA SER A 3 30.77 5.16 17.07
C SER A 3 29.95 3.87 17.22
N ASP A 4 29.83 3.31 18.41
CA ASP A 4 29.17 2.01 18.63
C ASP A 4 27.68 2.14 18.98
N VAL A 5 27.27 3.31 19.47
CA VAL A 5 25.86 3.58 19.86
C VAL A 5 24.92 3.56 18.64
N TYR A 6 25.40 3.91 17.45
CA TYR A 6 24.60 3.91 16.21
C TYR A 6 24.60 2.57 15.47
N LYS A 7 25.35 1.58 15.93
CA LYS A 7 25.43 0.27 15.27
C LYS A 7 24.31 -0.68 15.66
N ARG A 8 23.63 -0.40 16.76
CA ARG A 8 22.49 -1.20 17.25
C ARG A 8 21.51 -0.27 17.95
N GLN A 9 20.31 -0.26 17.48
CA GLN A 9 19.23 0.51 18.10
C GLN A 9 18.01 -0.41 18.22
N ILE A 10 17.42 -0.41 19.43
CA ILE A 10 16.10 -0.98 19.68
C ILE A 10 15.24 0.19 20.16
N TYR A 11 14.05 0.31 19.60
CA TYR A 11 13.12 1.35 19.99
C TYR A 11 11.71 0.80 20.16
N ILE A 12 10.95 1.49 20.97
CA ILE A 12 9.51 1.30 21.12
C ILE A 12 8.90 2.69 20.98
N SER A 13 7.85 2.79 20.18
CA SER A 13 7.12 4.04 20.00
C SER A 13 5.61 3.84 20.18
N SER A 14 4.96 4.93 20.61
CA SER A 14 3.51 5.06 20.56
C SER A 14 3.20 6.45 20.04
N ALA A 15 2.44 6.53 18.95
CA ALA A 15 2.10 7.78 18.30
C ALA A 15 0.61 7.85 18.01
N LYS A 16 0.04 9.03 18.20
CA LYS A 16 -1.35 9.33 17.82
C LYS A 16 -1.33 10.29 16.64
N GLY A 17 -1.95 9.89 15.54
CA GLY A 17 -2.23 10.70 14.38
C GLY A 17 -3.72 11.02 14.25
N TYR A 18 -4.05 12.02 13.47
CA TYR A 18 -5.44 12.32 13.11
C TYR A 18 -5.50 12.90 11.70
N LYS A 19 -6.63 12.66 11.04
CA LYS A 19 -7.03 13.32 9.80
C LYS A 19 -8.17 14.24 10.13
N GLN A 20 -8.07 15.50 9.73
CA GLN A 20 -9.05 16.52 10.06
C GLN A 20 -10.44 16.18 9.48
N GLY A 21 -11.49 16.47 10.24
CA GLY A 21 -12.85 16.46 9.76
C GLY A 21 -13.12 17.59 8.75
N GLY A 22 -14.26 17.54 8.11
CA GLY A 22 -14.60 18.50 7.08
C GLY A 22 -16.09 18.50 6.74
N PHE A 23 -16.37 19.02 5.54
CA PHE A 23 -17.71 19.18 5.03
C PHE A 23 -17.84 18.51 3.67
N ASN A 24 -18.95 17.80 3.48
CA ASN A 24 -19.37 17.35 2.17
C ASN A 24 -20.02 18.52 1.42
N LEU A 25 -19.68 18.67 0.15
CA LEU A 25 -20.19 19.71 -0.72
C LEU A 25 -20.87 19.07 -1.92
N GLY A 26 -22.10 19.47 -2.23
CA GLY A 26 -22.82 18.97 -3.40
C GLY A 26 -24.26 19.45 -3.46
N THR A 27 -24.80 19.55 -4.65
CA THR A 27 -26.16 20.07 -4.90
C THR A 27 -27.27 19.16 -4.39
N GLY A 28 -26.96 17.87 -4.10
CA GLY A 28 -27.93 16.93 -3.52
C GLY A 28 -28.04 16.98 -2.00
N LEU A 29 -27.12 17.65 -1.30
CA LEU A 29 -27.04 17.69 0.16
C LEU A 29 -28.08 18.60 0.82
N SER A 30 -28.66 19.50 0.08
CA SER A 30 -29.67 20.44 0.58
C SER A 30 -31.02 19.81 0.86
N LYS A 31 -31.22 18.56 0.49
CA LYS A 31 -32.49 17.84 0.73
C LYS A 31 -32.43 17.12 2.07
N SER A 32 -33.55 17.13 2.78
CA SER A 32 -33.71 16.63 4.15
C SER A 32 -33.10 15.23 4.43
N SER A 33 -32.94 14.39 3.41
CA SER A 33 -32.43 13.04 3.55
C SER A 33 -30.91 12.96 3.85
N PHE A 34 -30.14 14.03 3.56
CA PHE A 34 -28.69 14.05 3.70
C PHE A 34 -28.18 15.15 4.64
N SER A 35 -29.06 15.77 5.42
CA SER A 35 -28.66 16.84 6.34
C SER A 35 -27.64 16.41 7.39
N ASN A 36 -27.65 15.14 7.77
CA ASN A 36 -26.70 14.57 8.72
C ASN A 36 -25.32 14.25 8.08
N ASP A 37 -25.22 14.29 6.75
CA ASP A 37 -24.00 14.00 6.00
C ASP A 37 -23.22 15.25 5.61
N ILE A 38 -23.65 16.43 6.03
CA ILE A 38 -22.96 17.67 5.72
C ILE A 38 -21.57 17.69 6.34
N ASN A 39 -21.45 17.24 7.59
CA ASN A 39 -20.22 17.26 8.35
C ASN A 39 -19.71 15.84 8.58
N TYR A 40 -18.41 15.66 8.47
CA TYR A 40 -17.73 14.46 8.96
C TYR A 40 -16.65 14.81 9.97
N GLN A 41 -16.49 13.93 10.95
CA GLN A 41 -15.62 14.12 12.10
C GLN A 41 -14.15 13.79 11.76
N PRO A 42 -13.20 14.22 12.58
CA PRO A 42 -11.81 13.76 12.46
C PRO A 42 -11.69 12.25 12.61
N GLU A 43 -10.85 11.65 11.77
CA GLU A 43 -10.37 10.27 11.94
C GLU A 43 -9.17 10.27 12.86
N SER A 44 -9.02 9.28 13.71
CA SER A 44 -7.84 9.11 14.57
C SER A 44 -7.20 7.74 14.41
N LEU A 45 -5.88 7.70 14.59
CA LEU A 45 -5.06 6.51 14.55
C LEU A 45 -4.13 6.51 15.78
N ILE A 46 -4.03 5.38 16.47
CA ILE A 46 -2.97 5.14 17.45
C ILE A 46 -2.08 4.03 16.89
N ASN A 47 -0.81 4.32 16.72
CA ASN A 47 0.19 3.36 16.28
C ASN A 47 1.13 3.00 17.43
N TYR A 48 1.35 1.70 17.61
CA TYR A 48 2.37 1.13 18.48
C TYR A 48 3.39 0.42 17.62
N GLU A 49 4.66 0.62 17.91
CA GLU A 49 5.73 0.08 17.08
C GLU A 49 6.91 -0.34 17.95
N VAL A 50 7.52 -1.46 17.60
CA VAL A 50 8.81 -1.90 18.12
C VAL A 50 9.73 -2.20 16.94
N GLY A 51 10.94 -1.65 16.98
CA GLY A 51 11.89 -1.83 15.91
C GLY A 51 13.30 -2.14 16.39
N ILE A 52 14.02 -2.82 15.54
CA ILE A 52 15.45 -3.15 15.71
C ILE A 52 16.17 -2.72 14.44
N ASN A 53 17.13 -1.83 14.61
CA ASN A 53 18.03 -1.39 13.56
C ASN A 53 19.44 -1.82 13.92
N LYS A 54 20.13 -2.54 13.04
CA LYS A 54 21.44 -3.09 13.33
C LYS A 54 22.34 -3.05 12.11
N TYR A 55 23.52 -2.50 12.29
CA TYR A 55 24.62 -2.63 11.33
C TYR A 55 25.68 -3.58 11.87
N LEU A 56 25.98 -4.64 11.10
CA LEU A 56 26.99 -5.64 11.37
C LEU A 56 28.22 -5.32 10.53
N SER A 57 29.22 -4.66 11.14
CA SER A 57 30.40 -4.21 10.42
C SER A 57 31.28 -5.33 9.88
N SER A 58 31.30 -6.51 10.54
CA SER A 58 32.06 -7.68 10.09
C SER A 58 31.54 -8.28 8.77
N SER A 59 30.24 -8.21 8.53
CA SER A 59 29.58 -8.71 7.32
C SER A 59 29.06 -7.58 6.42
N ARG A 60 29.32 -6.32 6.76
CA ARG A 60 28.79 -5.15 6.05
C ARG A 60 27.28 -5.25 5.79
N THR A 61 26.55 -5.73 6.80
CA THR A 61 25.12 -6.03 6.72
C THR A 61 24.35 -5.00 7.53
N TYR A 62 23.34 -4.41 6.90
CA TYR A 62 22.32 -3.60 7.54
C TYR A 62 21.05 -4.42 7.64
N LEU A 63 20.48 -4.47 8.84
CA LEU A 63 19.20 -5.10 9.14
C LEU A 63 18.30 -4.09 9.84
N ASP A 64 17.12 -3.91 9.30
CA ASP A 64 16.01 -3.20 9.92
C ASP A 64 14.83 -4.16 10.06
N LEU A 65 14.23 -4.22 11.24
CA LEU A 65 13.09 -5.06 11.54
C LEU A 65 12.11 -4.27 12.40
N VAL A 66 10.88 -4.16 11.93
CA VAL A 66 9.82 -3.39 12.59
C VAL A 66 8.58 -4.25 12.74
N PHE A 67 7.93 -4.18 13.89
CA PHE A 67 6.60 -4.73 14.12
C PHE A 67 5.69 -3.60 14.57
N PHE A 68 4.49 -3.56 14.04
CA PHE A 68 3.54 -2.50 14.33
C PHE A 68 2.12 -3.02 14.57
N PHE A 69 1.37 -2.24 15.34
CA PHE A 69 -0.06 -2.39 15.54
C PHE A 69 -0.70 -1.01 15.53
N SER A 70 -1.72 -0.81 14.67
CA SER A 70 -2.45 0.45 14.51
C SER A 70 -3.94 0.23 14.76
N ASP A 71 -4.50 1.03 15.66
CA ASP A 71 -5.94 1.10 15.92
C ASP A 71 -6.49 2.38 15.26
N ARG A 72 -7.40 2.22 14.29
CA ARG A 72 -8.06 3.32 13.55
C ARG A 72 -9.50 3.45 13.99
N ARG A 73 -9.90 4.69 14.29
CA ARG A 73 -11.25 5.03 14.72
C ARG A 73 -11.82 6.16 13.88
N ASP A 74 -13.12 6.13 13.71
CA ASP A 74 -13.87 7.14 12.96
C ASP A 74 -13.30 7.32 11.53
N GLN A 75 -12.92 6.21 10.89
CA GLN A 75 -12.31 6.23 9.56
C GLN A 75 -13.21 6.95 8.55
N GLN A 76 -12.64 7.91 7.85
CA GLN A 76 -13.31 8.66 6.80
C GLN A 76 -13.32 7.84 5.52
N VAL A 77 -14.50 7.38 5.14
CA VAL A 77 -14.73 6.57 3.93
C VAL A 77 -15.52 7.37 2.92
N LEU A 78 -15.04 7.37 1.68
CA LEU A 78 -15.79 7.94 0.56
C LEU A 78 -16.80 6.90 0.07
N ILE A 79 -18.07 7.22 0.19
CA ILE A 79 -19.17 6.37 -0.29
C ILE A 79 -19.84 7.01 -1.48
N SER A 80 -20.38 6.19 -2.37
CA SER A 80 -21.23 6.59 -3.47
C SER A 80 -22.66 6.20 -3.13
N THR A 81 -23.59 7.15 -3.22
CA THR A 81 -25.02 6.93 -2.96
C THR A 81 -25.82 7.43 -4.14
N GLN A 82 -26.70 6.61 -4.67
CA GLN A 82 -27.63 7.00 -5.73
C GLN A 82 -28.73 7.88 -5.11
N VAL A 83 -28.93 9.05 -5.71
CA VAL A 83 -29.90 10.05 -5.20
C VAL A 83 -31.32 9.76 -5.67
N ASP A 84 -31.47 9.34 -6.92
CA ASP A 84 -32.73 8.92 -7.54
C ASP A 84 -32.61 7.48 -8.02
N PRO A 85 -33.33 6.53 -7.41
CA PRO A 85 -33.31 5.13 -7.84
C PRO A 85 -33.81 4.90 -9.26
N GLN A 86 -34.50 5.87 -9.86
CA GLN A 86 -35.02 5.78 -11.23
C GLN A 86 -34.05 6.36 -12.26
N ASP A 87 -33.03 7.10 -11.84
CA ASP A 87 -32.00 7.65 -12.72
C ASP A 87 -30.62 7.12 -12.31
N PRO A 88 -30.04 6.16 -13.06
CA PRO A 88 -28.76 5.55 -12.74
C PRO A 88 -27.57 6.53 -12.78
N ASN A 89 -27.75 7.73 -13.32
CA ASN A 89 -26.67 8.74 -13.41
C ASN A 89 -26.65 9.71 -12.23
N THR A 90 -27.54 9.56 -11.26
CA THR A 90 -27.63 10.46 -10.10
C THR A 90 -26.86 9.90 -8.91
N PHE A 91 -25.55 10.12 -8.87
CA PHE A 91 -24.72 9.74 -7.73
C PHE A 91 -24.27 10.96 -6.92
N LEU A 92 -24.28 10.78 -5.61
CA LEU A 92 -23.68 11.70 -4.66
C LEU A 92 -22.52 11.00 -3.96
N PHE A 93 -21.34 11.62 -4.00
CA PHE A 93 -20.17 11.13 -3.29
C PHE A 93 -20.05 11.84 -1.95
N LEU A 94 -20.05 11.07 -0.87
CA LEU A 94 -20.06 11.55 0.50
C LEU A 94 -18.89 10.93 1.27
N THR A 95 -18.23 11.74 2.08
CA THR A 95 -17.33 11.25 3.12
C THR A 95 -18.13 11.07 4.41
N ARG A 96 -18.02 9.89 5.02
CA ARG A 96 -18.62 9.56 6.32
C ARG A 96 -17.59 8.95 7.25
N ASN A 97 -17.77 9.13 8.55
CA ASN A 97 -17.05 8.36 9.56
C ASN A 97 -17.77 7.03 9.74
N ALA A 98 -17.39 6.05 8.96
CA ALA A 98 -18.19 4.85 8.81
C ALA A 98 -17.52 3.58 9.35
N ALA A 99 -16.20 3.60 9.59
CA ALA A 99 -15.48 2.39 9.91
C ALA A 99 -14.48 2.55 11.07
N GLU A 100 -14.29 1.47 11.78
CA GLU A 100 -13.15 1.24 12.68
C GLU A 100 -12.38 0.04 12.18
N GLY A 101 -11.08 0.02 12.38
CA GLY A 101 -10.27 -1.08 11.93
C GLY A 101 -8.92 -1.15 12.60
N VAL A 102 -8.28 -2.29 12.45
CA VAL A 102 -6.93 -2.54 12.95
C VAL A 102 -6.03 -2.96 11.80
N ASN A 103 -4.77 -2.51 11.87
CA ASN A 103 -3.71 -2.92 10.98
C ASN A 103 -2.53 -3.38 11.84
N TYR A 104 -1.97 -4.54 11.56
CA TYR A 104 -0.79 -5.01 12.25
C TYR A 104 0.07 -5.83 11.30
N GLY A 105 1.36 -5.86 11.59
CA GLY A 105 2.28 -6.53 10.72
C GLY A 105 3.72 -6.38 11.11
N GLY A 106 4.59 -6.70 10.16
CA GLY A 106 6.02 -6.55 10.32
C GLY A 106 6.69 -6.20 9.00
N GLU A 107 7.76 -5.45 9.10
CA GLU A 107 8.59 -5.06 7.97
C GLU A 107 10.03 -5.47 8.24
N MET A 108 10.72 -5.93 7.21
CA MET A 108 12.13 -6.28 7.24
C MET A 108 12.85 -5.66 6.06
N SER A 109 13.96 -5.02 6.30
CA SER A 109 14.92 -4.59 5.28
C SER A 109 16.30 -5.15 5.60
N LEU A 110 16.85 -5.90 4.66
CA LEU A 110 18.20 -6.47 4.73
C LEU A 110 19.02 -5.98 3.54
N LYS A 111 20.18 -5.39 3.81
CA LYS A 111 21.18 -5.05 2.79
C LYS A 111 22.53 -5.58 3.22
N THR A 112 23.19 -6.33 2.38
CA THR A 112 24.52 -6.88 2.69
C THR A 112 25.44 -6.81 1.49
N GLU A 113 26.69 -6.43 1.76
CA GLU A 113 27.77 -6.47 0.78
C GLU A 113 28.54 -7.79 0.96
N LEU A 114 28.31 -8.74 0.07
CA LEU A 114 28.99 -10.05 0.09
C LEU A 114 30.45 -9.94 -0.36
N SER A 115 30.74 -8.95 -1.20
CA SER A 115 32.09 -8.58 -1.61
C SER A 115 32.15 -7.07 -1.91
N ASN A 116 33.31 -6.57 -2.33
CA ASN A 116 33.48 -5.17 -2.72
C ASN A 116 32.65 -4.79 -3.97
N ASN A 117 32.29 -5.77 -4.77
CA ASN A 117 31.63 -5.57 -6.05
C ASN A 117 30.25 -6.26 -6.13
N PHE A 118 29.82 -6.95 -5.07
CA PHE A 118 28.56 -7.67 -5.08
C PHE A 118 27.77 -7.43 -3.78
N SER A 119 26.53 -6.94 -3.92
CA SER A 119 25.62 -6.72 -2.82
C SER A 119 24.24 -7.28 -3.11
N ILE A 120 23.55 -7.70 -2.07
CA ILE A 120 22.16 -8.15 -2.12
C ILE A 120 21.28 -7.28 -1.22
N PHE A 121 20.00 -7.21 -1.55
CA PHE A 121 18.97 -6.60 -0.72
C PHE A 121 17.71 -7.45 -0.70
N ILE A 122 16.99 -7.38 0.42
CA ILE A 122 15.70 -8.03 0.62
C ILE A 122 14.87 -7.08 1.47
N ASP A 123 13.72 -6.66 0.95
CA ASP A 123 12.70 -5.93 1.66
C ASP A 123 11.43 -6.76 1.67
N LEU A 124 10.82 -6.94 2.84
CA LEU A 124 9.62 -7.74 3.05
C LEU A 124 8.65 -6.98 3.96
N GLY A 125 7.42 -6.82 3.53
CA GLY A 125 6.30 -6.34 4.34
C GLY A 125 5.25 -7.44 4.49
N LEU A 126 4.80 -7.66 5.71
CA LEU A 126 3.68 -8.51 6.07
C LEU A 126 2.62 -7.64 6.73
N LEU A 127 1.39 -7.71 6.26
CA LEU A 127 0.30 -6.87 6.72
C LEU A 127 -0.95 -7.71 6.95
N LYS A 128 -1.59 -7.51 8.08
CA LYS A 128 -2.96 -7.95 8.31
C LYS A 128 -3.80 -6.73 8.66
N THR A 129 -4.88 -6.56 7.93
CA THR A 129 -5.89 -5.53 8.20
C THR A 129 -7.22 -6.19 8.52
N GLU A 130 -8.04 -5.53 9.31
CA GLU A 130 -9.36 -6.01 9.63
C GLU A 130 -10.31 -4.82 9.85
N ILE A 131 -11.44 -4.84 9.18
CA ILE A 131 -12.55 -3.92 9.43
C ILE A 131 -13.28 -4.43 10.67
N LYS A 132 -13.28 -3.67 11.78
CA LYS A 132 -13.88 -4.06 13.06
C LYS A 132 -15.35 -3.63 13.17
N ASN A 133 -15.66 -2.48 12.63
CA ASN A 133 -17.00 -1.92 12.63
C ASN A 133 -17.18 -1.09 11.36
N TYR A 134 -18.27 -1.30 10.65
CA TYR A 134 -18.64 -0.51 9.49
C TYR A 134 -20.16 -0.31 9.47
N ALA A 135 -20.63 0.72 10.14
CA ALA A 135 -22.06 0.95 10.42
C ALA A 135 -22.98 0.92 9.18
N SER A 136 -22.48 1.36 8.01
CA SER A 136 -23.25 1.34 6.75
C SER A 136 -23.07 0.05 5.94
N ARG A 137 -22.07 -0.78 6.26
CA ARG A 137 -21.73 -2.02 5.58
C ARG A 137 -21.26 -3.08 6.60
N PRO A 138 -22.16 -3.57 7.48
CA PRO A 138 -21.79 -4.58 8.47
C PRO A 138 -21.38 -5.93 7.84
N ASP A 139 -21.70 -6.16 6.58
CA ASP A 139 -21.24 -7.28 5.78
C ASP A 139 -19.70 -7.29 5.53
N LEU A 140 -19.04 -6.15 5.71
CA LEU A 140 -17.58 -6.02 5.58
C LEU A 140 -16.84 -6.27 6.89
N GLU A 141 -17.51 -6.42 8.02
CA GLU A 141 -16.86 -6.68 9.30
C GLU A 141 -16.09 -8.01 9.26
N GLY A 142 -14.85 -7.98 9.72
CA GLY A 142 -13.91 -9.10 9.63
C GLY A 142 -13.14 -9.19 8.30
N ARG A 143 -13.55 -8.45 7.26
CA ARG A 143 -12.86 -8.41 5.97
C ARG A 143 -11.59 -7.56 6.05
N GLU A 144 -10.63 -7.85 5.18
CA GLU A 144 -9.46 -7.01 4.95
C GLU A 144 -9.84 -5.69 4.28
N GLN A 145 -9.09 -4.64 4.59
CA GLN A 145 -9.28 -3.33 3.97
C GLN A 145 -8.87 -3.37 2.49
N ALA A 146 -9.46 -2.49 1.70
CA ALA A 146 -9.09 -2.34 0.30
C ALA A 146 -7.65 -1.82 0.15
N HIS A 147 -6.98 -2.23 -0.94
CA HIS A 147 -5.59 -1.89 -1.26
C HIS A 147 -4.57 -2.26 -0.17
N ALA A 148 -4.83 -3.33 0.56
CA ALA A 148 -4.02 -3.80 1.67
C ALA A 148 -3.52 -5.24 1.44
N PRO A 149 -2.56 -5.47 0.53
CA PRO A 149 -2.01 -6.80 0.28
C PRO A 149 -1.40 -7.38 1.56
N SER A 150 -1.60 -8.67 1.79
CA SER A 150 -1.13 -9.37 2.99
C SER A 150 0.39 -9.51 3.05
N TYR A 151 1.05 -9.50 1.90
CA TYR A 151 2.50 -9.37 1.79
C TYR A 151 2.90 -8.52 0.60
N SER A 152 4.07 -7.90 0.71
CA SER A 152 4.81 -7.31 -0.39
C SER A 152 6.29 -7.55 -0.21
N PHE A 153 7.02 -7.74 -1.29
CA PHE A 153 8.45 -7.92 -1.22
C PHE A 153 9.19 -7.27 -2.39
N SER A 154 10.44 -6.93 -2.13
CA SER A 154 11.43 -6.58 -3.14
C SER A 154 12.75 -7.24 -2.78
N SER A 155 13.38 -7.90 -3.72
CA SER A 155 14.66 -8.58 -3.51
C SER A 155 15.49 -8.50 -4.77
N GLY A 156 16.81 -8.42 -4.60
CA GLY A 156 17.68 -8.36 -5.76
C GLY A 156 19.15 -8.29 -5.38
N PHE A 157 19.96 -8.11 -6.41
CA PHE A 157 21.39 -7.92 -6.23
C PHE A 157 21.94 -6.86 -7.19
N ARG A 158 23.02 -6.24 -6.76
CA ARG A 158 23.84 -5.36 -7.58
C ARG A 158 25.23 -5.98 -7.72
N TRP A 159 25.68 -6.05 -8.93
CA TRP A 159 26.99 -6.59 -9.27
C TRP A 159 27.77 -5.60 -10.14
N ASN A 160 28.83 -5.03 -9.59
CA ASN A 160 29.81 -4.25 -10.33
C ASN A 160 30.79 -5.23 -10.99
N ILE A 161 30.50 -5.63 -12.22
CA ILE A 161 31.31 -6.61 -12.99
C ILE A 161 32.72 -6.07 -13.23
N THR A 162 32.78 -4.76 -13.56
CA THR A 162 34.00 -3.96 -13.62
C THR A 162 33.76 -2.61 -12.94
N GLU A 163 34.76 -1.73 -12.89
CA GLU A 163 34.59 -0.34 -12.40
C GLU A 163 33.57 0.45 -13.23
N ASP A 164 33.42 0.09 -14.50
CA ASP A 164 32.60 0.77 -15.48
C ASP A 164 31.25 0.07 -15.74
N LEU A 165 31.12 -1.21 -15.41
CA LEU A 165 29.95 -2.04 -15.76
C LEU A 165 29.23 -2.53 -14.52
N GLU A 166 28.00 -2.04 -14.34
CA GLU A 166 27.09 -2.40 -13.27
C GLU A 166 25.91 -3.24 -13.82
N PHE A 167 25.56 -4.28 -13.10
CA PHE A 167 24.37 -5.10 -13.33
C PHE A 167 23.50 -5.08 -12.10
N LEU A 168 22.21 -4.77 -12.27
CA LEU A 168 21.19 -4.82 -11.24
C LEU A 168 20.07 -5.74 -11.70
N PHE A 169 19.76 -6.70 -10.84
CA PHE A 169 18.61 -7.60 -10.99
C PHE A 169 17.70 -7.44 -9.78
N ASP A 170 16.42 -7.30 -10.00
CA ASP A 170 15.43 -7.25 -8.92
C ASP A 170 14.14 -7.99 -9.27
N VAL A 171 13.53 -8.50 -8.23
CA VAL A 171 12.21 -9.15 -8.25
C VAL A 171 11.35 -8.46 -7.20
N THR A 172 10.16 -8.06 -7.61
CA THR A 172 9.16 -7.45 -6.72
C THR A 172 7.85 -8.18 -6.83
N GLY A 173 7.12 -8.29 -5.74
CA GLY A 173 5.80 -8.93 -5.78
C GLY A 173 4.93 -8.53 -4.60
N LYS A 174 3.67 -8.84 -4.72
CA LYS A 174 2.69 -8.69 -3.63
C LYS A 174 1.54 -9.68 -3.81
N SER A 175 0.82 -9.92 -2.71
CA SER A 175 -0.40 -10.73 -2.73
C SER A 175 -1.55 -9.99 -3.41
N ASP A 176 -2.60 -10.73 -3.66
CA ASP A 176 -3.94 -10.23 -3.96
C ASP A 176 -4.42 -9.21 -2.91
N PHE A 177 -5.34 -8.36 -3.31
CA PHE A 177 -5.98 -7.38 -2.43
C PHE A 177 -7.34 -6.95 -3.00
N TYR A 178 -8.25 -6.58 -2.13
CA TYR A 178 -9.53 -6.00 -2.55
C TYR A 178 -9.33 -4.63 -3.21
N TYR A 179 -9.99 -4.41 -4.34
CA TYR A 179 -9.93 -3.12 -5.03
C TYR A 179 -10.71 -2.02 -4.31
N SER A 180 -11.75 -2.38 -3.56
CA SER A 180 -12.67 -1.41 -2.95
C SER A 180 -13.41 -2.02 -1.76
N ASP A 181 -13.98 -1.16 -0.92
CA ASP A 181 -14.95 -1.56 0.10
C ASP A 181 -16.37 -1.69 -0.48
N SER A 182 -16.60 -1.32 -1.74
CA SER A 182 -17.92 -1.37 -2.36
C SER A 182 -18.27 -2.71 -3.02
N HIS A 183 -17.28 -3.56 -3.28
CA HIS A 183 -17.43 -4.89 -3.90
C HIS A 183 -16.31 -5.84 -3.47
N ASP A 184 -16.47 -7.13 -3.74
CA ASP A 184 -15.56 -8.19 -3.31
C ASP A 184 -14.54 -8.62 -4.39
N ASN A 185 -14.44 -7.85 -5.47
CA ASN A 185 -13.43 -8.13 -6.50
C ASN A 185 -12.02 -7.80 -5.99
N GLN A 186 -11.09 -8.70 -6.30
CA GLN A 186 -9.70 -8.64 -5.89
C GLN A 186 -8.77 -8.62 -7.11
N SER A 187 -7.56 -8.09 -6.92
CA SER A 187 -6.46 -8.33 -7.84
C SER A 187 -5.95 -9.75 -7.72
N ASP A 188 -5.25 -10.23 -8.72
CA ASP A 188 -4.38 -11.39 -8.56
C ASP A 188 -3.09 -10.99 -7.82
N ASP A 189 -2.43 -11.97 -7.21
CA ASP A 189 -1.05 -11.84 -6.77
C ASP A 189 -0.10 -11.80 -7.98
N TYR A 190 1.03 -11.13 -7.86
CA TYR A 190 1.96 -11.06 -8.97
C TYR A 190 3.42 -10.91 -8.53
N VAL A 191 4.32 -11.30 -9.44
CA VAL A 191 5.77 -11.18 -9.28
C VAL A 191 6.37 -10.57 -10.55
N LEU A 192 7.02 -9.42 -10.42
CA LEU A 192 7.69 -8.75 -11.53
C LEU A 192 9.20 -8.90 -11.41
N THR A 193 9.84 -9.21 -12.51
CA THR A 193 11.30 -9.32 -12.61
C THR A 193 11.84 -8.20 -13.48
N ASN A 194 12.86 -7.51 -13.00
CA ASN A 194 13.47 -6.38 -13.69
C ASN A 194 14.98 -6.57 -13.83
N LEU A 195 15.53 -5.98 -14.86
CA LEU A 195 16.94 -6.02 -15.19
C LEU A 195 17.42 -4.62 -15.56
N ASN A 196 18.57 -4.24 -15.07
CA ASN A 196 19.26 -3.02 -15.47
C ASN A 196 20.75 -3.29 -15.67
N VAL A 197 21.30 -2.78 -16.77
CA VAL A 197 22.74 -2.83 -17.08
C VAL A 197 23.20 -1.40 -17.36
N ALA A 198 24.15 -0.92 -16.62
CA ALA A 198 24.74 0.40 -16.79
C ALA A 198 26.23 0.31 -17.13
N TYR A 199 26.63 0.98 -18.18
CA TYR A 199 28.02 1.15 -18.57
C TYR A 199 28.41 2.63 -18.51
N THR A 200 29.47 2.94 -17.78
CA THR A 200 29.98 4.29 -17.60
C THR A 200 31.32 4.42 -18.33
N SER A 201 31.43 5.31 -19.29
CA SER A 201 32.70 5.75 -19.86
C SER A 201 33.11 7.08 -19.23
N ASP A 202 34.31 7.60 -19.55
CA ASP A 202 34.84 8.87 -18.99
C ASP A 202 33.86 10.05 -19.03
N LYS A 203 32.94 10.09 -19.99
CA LYS A 203 32.04 11.23 -20.23
C LYS A 203 30.58 10.86 -20.34
N LEU A 204 30.22 9.60 -20.48
CA LEU A 204 28.86 9.16 -20.79
C LEU A 204 28.51 7.93 -19.94
N ARG A 205 27.25 7.90 -19.48
CA ARG A 205 26.66 6.70 -18.88
C ARG A 205 25.56 6.18 -19.80
N TYR A 206 25.71 4.95 -20.24
CA TYR A 206 24.72 4.21 -20.99
C TYR A 206 23.94 3.34 -20.03
N ASN A 207 22.62 3.37 -20.13
CA ASN A 207 21.75 2.59 -19.27
C ASN A 207 20.75 1.82 -20.12
N PHE A 208 20.77 0.50 -20.01
CA PHE A 208 19.82 -0.41 -20.64
C PHE A 208 19.02 -1.10 -19.54
N TRP A 209 17.70 -1.06 -19.67
CA TRP A 209 16.81 -1.67 -18.69
C TRP A 209 15.64 -2.39 -19.35
N VAL A 210 15.19 -3.48 -18.70
CA VAL A 210 13.96 -4.20 -19.01
C VAL A 210 13.16 -4.29 -17.71
N LYS A 211 11.91 -3.86 -17.77
CA LYS A 211 10.94 -4.03 -16.70
C LYS A 211 9.97 -5.13 -17.09
N ASN A 212 9.48 -5.86 -16.07
CA ASN A 212 8.56 -6.96 -16.30
C ASN A 212 9.08 -7.93 -17.37
N LEU A 213 10.23 -8.52 -17.11
CA LEU A 213 10.99 -9.33 -18.07
C LEU A 213 10.18 -10.52 -18.61
N PHE A 214 9.25 -11.05 -17.84
CA PHE A 214 8.44 -12.21 -18.20
C PHE A 214 7.04 -11.86 -18.70
N ASP A 215 6.77 -10.57 -18.93
CA ASP A 215 5.49 -10.06 -19.42
C ASP A 215 4.30 -10.51 -18.55
N GLU A 216 4.49 -10.46 -17.23
CA GLU A 216 3.47 -10.81 -16.26
C GLU A 216 2.29 -9.84 -16.34
N TYR A 217 1.08 -10.38 -16.43
CA TYR A 217 -0.13 -9.60 -16.41
C TYR A 217 -0.54 -9.31 -14.96
N TYR A 218 -0.70 -8.05 -14.59
CA TYR A 218 -1.03 -7.67 -13.23
C TYR A 218 -1.91 -6.43 -13.19
N SER A 219 -2.76 -6.35 -12.19
CA SER A 219 -3.67 -5.25 -12.00
C SER A 219 -3.32 -4.40 -10.77
N LEU A 220 -3.28 -3.08 -10.96
CA LEU A 220 -3.01 -2.12 -9.90
C LEU A 220 -4.28 -1.57 -9.27
N ARG A 221 -5.39 -1.60 -10.00
CA ARG A 221 -6.65 -0.99 -9.62
C ARG A 221 -7.81 -1.64 -10.36
N GLY A 222 -8.92 -1.84 -9.67
CA GLY A 222 -10.18 -2.26 -10.27
C GLY A 222 -11.29 -1.28 -9.94
N PHE A 223 -12.19 -1.06 -10.89
CA PHE A 223 -13.41 -0.27 -10.73
C PHE A 223 -14.58 -1.13 -11.18
N TYR A 224 -15.62 -1.09 -10.39
CA TYR A 224 -16.84 -1.82 -10.67
C TYR A 224 -17.95 -0.83 -10.98
N PHE A 225 -18.40 -0.82 -12.22
CA PHE A 225 -19.46 0.06 -12.68
C PHE A 225 -20.58 -0.74 -13.31
N GLY A 226 -21.81 -0.43 -12.91
CA GLY A 226 -22.99 -1.00 -13.53
C GLY A 226 -23.74 0.08 -14.29
N ASN A 227 -23.37 0.38 -15.54
CA ASN A 227 -24.07 1.49 -16.18
C ASN A 227 -23.87 1.69 -17.67
N GLU A 228 -23.55 0.68 -18.43
CA GLU A 228 -23.58 0.83 -19.88
C GLU A 228 -24.98 0.47 -20.43
N ALA A 229 -25.64 1.46 -21.03
CA ALA A 229 -26.89 1.19 -21.76
C ALA A 229 -26.62 0.29 -22.98
N PRO A 230 -27.48 -0.68 -23.31
CA PRO A 230 -28.80 -0.94 -22.71
C PRO A 230 -28.78 -1.89 -21.50
N ASN A 231 -27.64 -2.52 -21.23
CA ASN A 231 -27.52 -3.50 -20.17
C ASN A 231 -26.74 -2.87 -19.03
N PHE A 232 -27.40 -2.34 -18.04
CA PHE A 232 -26.78 -1.81 -16.82
C PHE A 232 -26.26 -2.93 -15.91
N GLU A 233 -25.53 -3.89 -16.50
CA GLU A 233 -24.86 -4.94 -15.75
C GLU A 233 -23.56 -4.42 -15.17
N ASP A 234 -23.28 -4.83 -13.96
CA ASP A 234 -22.05 -4.49 -13.27
C ASP A 234 -20.83 -5.06 -13.99
N THR A 235 -19.88 -4.21 -14.31
CA THR A 235 -18.65 -4.60 -15.02
C THR A 235 -17.42 -4.17 -14.23
N LEU A 236 -16.48 -5.12 -14.06
CA LEU A 236 -15.18 -4.85 -13.49
C LEU A 236 -14.24 -4.28 -14.57
N TYR A 237 -13.68 -3.10 -14.32
CA TYR A 237 -12.63 -2.49 -15.13
C TYR A 237 -11.32 -2.49 -14.34
N GLU A 238 -10.31 -3.15 -14.86
CA GLU A 238 -8.98 -3.21 -14.25
C GLU A 238 -8.00 -2.28 -14.96
N ARG A 239 -7.08 -1.71 -14.17
CA ARG A 239 -5.98 -0.90 -14.68
C ARG A 239 -4.67 -1.63 -14.39
N HIS A 240 -3.91 -1.87 -15.45
CA HIS A 240 -2.62 -2.52 -15.46
C HIS A 240 -1.47 -1.52 -15.49
#